data_c1005bf8ba3bd64ba78eec12d0d936d7
#
_entry.id   c1005bf8ba3bd64ba78eec12d0d936d7
#
_cell.length_a   1.000
_cell.length_b   1.000
_cell.length_c   1.000
_cell.angle_alpha   90.00
_cell.angle_beta   90.00
_cell.angle_gamma   90.00
#
_symmetry.space_group_name_H-M   'P 1'
#
loop_
_entity.id
_entity.type
_entity.pdbx_description
1 polymer ?
#
loop_
_entity_poly.entity_id
_entity_poly.type
_entity_poly.pdbx_seq_one_letter_code
_entity_poly.pdbx_strand_id
1 'polypeptide(L)'
;SSAPILPAALAAAEMTKSSGRDLIAACVAGYEIQVRLSYALNPSDHYDRGFHPTATCGVFGAAAAAGKLLGLDVAGIVSAFGIALSQAAGSMQFLADGAWTKRSHVGQAAANGLICATLAAEGFRGPKEAFEGNWGFLKGYSPQPEPERAVENLGEKWETMELAVKPYPSCRYSHAPLDGLIALRQAHQITLEEIQSVEVGVSSTGHKLIGAPEELKTNPVSVVDGQFSMPFCAAVVLSEGNLVWDDYHTHLKNSSTLDLCRKVRTLVDERAESVFPREMSGSVNLKTSRGDFQTFIEVPKGEPGNFMSEEEFR
;
A
#
# COMPACT_ATOMS: atom_id res chain seq x y z
N SER A 1 -3.18 -3.68 2.16
CA SER A 1 -4.37 -4.04 2.97
C SER A 1 -4.16 -5.30 3.81
N SER A 2 -3.43 -6.31 3.30
CA SER A 2 -3.33 -7.63 3.96
C SER A 2 -2.57 -7.63 5.29
N ALA A 3 -1.63 -6.72 5.48
CA ALA A 3 -0.74 -6.74 6.65
C ALA A 3 -1.44 -6.66 8.03
N PRO A 4 -2.51 -5.89 8.26
CA PRO A 4 -3.27 -5.98 9.49
C PRO A 4 -4.29 -7.12 9.52
N ILE A 5 -4.85 -7.52 8.38
CA ILE A 5 -5.98 -8.47 8.32
C ILE A 5 -5.52 -9.91 8.48
N LEU A 6 -4.57 -10.36 7.64
CA LEU A 6 -4.13 -11.76 7.62
C LEU A 6 -3.58 -12.25 8.96
N PRO A 7 -2.67 -11.52 9.65
CA PRO A 7 -2.14 -12.00 10.92
C PRO A 7 -3.21 -12.10 12.01
N ALA A 8 -4.14 -11.13 12.08
CA ALA A 8 -5.24 -11.16 13.04
C ALA A 8 -6.20 -12.32 12.76
N ALA A 9 -6.55 -12.53 11.49
CA ALA A 9 -7.42 -13.63 11.07
C ALA A 9 -6.78 -15.01 11.33
N LEU A 10 -5.48 -15.17 11.01
CA LEU A 10 -4.76 -16.41 11.27
C LEU A 10 -4.71 -16.74 12.76
N ALA A 11 -4.33 -15.77 13.61
CA ALA A 11 -4.28 -15.96 15.04
C ALA A 11 -5.67 -16.31 15.62
N ALA A 12 -6.74 -15.61 15.20
CA ALA A 12 -8.10 -15.92 15.62
C ALA A 12 -8.55 -17.31 15.12
N ALA A 13 -8.19 -17.70 13.89
CA ALA A 13 -8.51 -19.01 13.34
C ALA A 13 -7.81 -20.15 14.10
N GLU A 14 -6.56 -19.97 14.52
CA GLU A 14 -5.83 -20.90 15.36
C GLU A 14 -6.49 -21.03 16.76
N MET A 15 -6.84 -19.89 17.38
CA MET A 15 -7.53 -19.87 18.67
C MET A 15 -8.86 -20.64 18.65
N THR A 16 -9.61 -20.53 17.56
CA THR A 16 -10.96 -21.13 17.40
C THR A 16 -10.94 -22.46 16.67
N LYS A 17 -9.80 -22.91 16.15
CA LYS A 17 -9.64 -24.09 15.28
C LYS A 17 -10.57 -24.03 14.06
N SER A 18 -10.72 -22.86 13.48
CA SER A 18 -11.58 -22.60 12.33
C SER A 18 -11.10 -23.28 11.06
N SER A 19 -12.01 -23.53 10.13
CA SER A 19 -11.66 -24.08 8.82
C SER A 19 -10.99 -23.03 7.93
N GLY A 20 -10.26 -23.47 6.88
CA GLY A 20 -9.70 -22.56 5.87
C GLY A 20 -10.78 -21.73 5.14
N ARG A 21 -11.99 -22.28 4.97
CA ARG A 21 -13.14 -21.55 4.42
C ARG A 21 -13.57 -20.39 5.33
N ASP A 22 -13.63 -20.63 6.63
CA ASP A 22 -13.99 -19.59 7.60
C ASP A 22 -12.92 -18.52 7.67
N LEU A 23 -11.63 -18.90 7.61
CA LEU A 23 -10.52 -17.98 7.53
C LEU A 23 -10.63 -17.06 6.31
N ILE A 24 -10.87 -17.61 5.11
CA ILE A 24 -11.04 -16.83 3.88
C ILE A 24 -12.22 -15.85 4.04
N ALA A 25 -13.37 -16.32 4.51
CA ALA A 25 -14.55 -15.49 4.71
C ALA A 25 -14.32 -14.37 5.75
N ALA A 26 -13.50 -14.62 6.76
CA ALA A 26 -13.10 -13.62 7.75
C ALA A 26 -12.14 -12.59 7.16
N CYS A 27 -11.17 -13.03 6.36
CA CYS A 27 -10.28 -12.10 5.63
C CYS A 27 -11.06 -11.18 4.70
N VAL A 28 -12.02 -11.70 3.95
CA VAL A 28 -12.90 -10.90 3.08
C VAL A 28 -13.66 -9.86 3.90
N ALA A 29 -14.29 -10.23 5.02
CA ALA A 29 -14.97 -9.28 5.90
C ALA A 29 -14.02 -8.18 6.41
N GLY A 30 -12.78 -8.54 6.78
CA GLY A 30 -11.77 -7.61 7.21
C GLY A 30 -11.34 -6.63 6.10
N TYR A 31 -11.16 -7.11 4.88
CA TYR A 31 -10.84 -6.27 3.73
C TYR A 31 -11.96 -5.30 3.39
N GLU A 32 -13.20 -5.77 3.37
CA GLU A 32 -14.37 -4.91 3.11
C GLU A 32 -14.45 -3.75 4.11
N ILE A 33 -14.31 -4.01 5.40
CA ILE A 33 -14.33 -2.97 6.44
C ILE A 33 -13.16 -2.00 6.25
N GLN A 34 -11.93 -2.50 6.08
CA GLN A 34 -10.75 -1.64 5.95
C GLN A 34 -10.83 -0.73 4.73
N VAL A 35 -11.18 -1.28 3.55
CA VAL A 35 -11.18 -0.54 2.28
C VAL A 35 -12.31 0.47 2.26
N ARG A 36 -13.53 0.08 2.64
CA ARG A 36 -14.71 0.94 2.67
C ARG A 36 -14.56 2.10 3.65
N LEU A 37 -14.01 1.87 4.85
CA LEU A 37 -13.68 2.95 5.79
C LEU A 37 -12.62 3.90 5.21
N SER A 38 -11.64 3.38 4.48
CA SER A 38 -10.64 4.22 3.82
C SER A 38 -11.28 5.16 2.78
N TYR A 39 -12.25 4.68 2.01
CA TYR A 39 -12.99 5.53 1.06
C TYR A 39 -13.84 6.59 1.79
N ALA A 40 -14.50 6.22 2.88
CA ALA A 40 -15.33 7.12 3.66
C ALA A 40 -14.54 8.25 4.34
N LEU A 41 -13.23 8.06 4.59
CA LEU A 41 -12.35 9.09 5.15
C LEU A 41 -11.91 10.16 4.16
N ASN A 42 -12.13 10.01 2.87
CA ASN A 42 -11.41 10.75 1.84
C ASN A 42 -9.89 10.52 1.95
N PRO A 43 -9.30 9.57 1.20
CA PRO A 43 -7.90 9.16 1.38
C PRO A 43 -6.88 10.30 1.27
N SER A 44 -7.13 11.30 0.41
CA SER A 44 -6.22 12.43 0.22
C SER A 44 -6.09 13.26 1.49
N ASP A 45 -7.23 13.66 2.07
CA ASP A 45 -7.28 14.45 3.30
C ASP A 45 -6.63 13.72 4.47
N HIS A 46 -6.83 12.40 4.53
CA HIS A 46 -6.28 11.56 5.58
C HIS A 46 -4.74 11.48 5.51
N TYR A 47 -4.19 11.34 4.30
CA TYR A 47 -2.74 11.40 4.07
C TYR A 47 -2.17 12.79 4.36
N ASP A 48 -2.82 13.85 3.92
CA ASP A 48 -2.35 15.23 4.13
C ASP A 48 -2.31 15.61 5.62
N ARG A 49 -3.17 15.01 6.43
CA ARG A 49 -3.14 15.11 7.90
C ARG A 49 -2.06 14.24 8.55
N GLY A 50 -1.30 13.49 7.78
CA GLY A 50 -0.19 12.68 8.26
C GLY A 50 -0.58 11.34 8.88
N PHE A 51 -1.75 10.80 8.54
CA PHE A 51 -2.19 9.47 9.00
C PHE A 51 -1.90 8.37 7.97
N HIS A 52 -1.63 7.17 8.48
CA HIS A 52 -1.41 5.97 7.67
C HIS A 52 -2.69 5.12 7.59
N PRO A 53 -3.48 5.20 6.51
CA PRO A 53 -4.81 4.58 6.45
C PRO A 53 -4.77 3.05 6.61
N THR A 54 -3.70 2.38 6.18
CA THR A 54 -3.55 0.94 6.40
C THR A 54 -3.57 0.55 7.87
N ALA A 55 -3.11 1.42 8.76
CA ALA A 55 -3.15 1.17 10.20
C ALA A 55 -4.45 1.67 10.83
N THR A 56 -4.82 2.93 10.55
CA THR A 56 -5.99 3.55 11.18
C THR A 56 -7.31 2.87 10.81
N CYS A 57 -7.48 2.44 9.54
CA CYS A 57 -8.62 1.63 9.10
C CYS A 57 -8.39 0.14 9.37
N GLY A 58 -7.12 -0.30 9.36
CA GLY A 58 -6.75 -1.70 9.50
C GLY A 58 -7.11 -2.33 10.83
N VAL A 59 -7.12 -1.57 11.91
CA VAL A 59 -7.54 -2.07 13.22
C VAL A 59 -9.01 -2.52 13.23
N PHE A 60 -9.89 -1.79 12.54
CA PHE A 60 -11.30 -2.17 12.39
C PHE A 60 -11.46 -3.40 11.51
N GLY A 61 -10.71 -3.47 10.38
CA GLY A 61 -10.70 -4.66 9.54
C GLY A 61 -10.17 -5.89 10.27
N ALA A 62 -9.12 -5.75 11.07
CA ALA A 62 -8.61 -6.84 11.91
C ALA A 62 -9.63 -7.27 12.98
N ALA A 63 -10.32 -6.30 13.62
CA ALA A 63 -11.40 -6.59 14.57
C ALA A 63 -12.58 -7.31 13.92
N ALA A 64 -12.95 -6.93 12.68
CA ALA A 64 -14.00 -7.62 11.93
C ALA A 64 -13.63 -9.07 11.61
N ALA A 65 -12.41 -9.29 11.10
CA ALA A 65 -11.94 -10.63 10.76
C ALA A 65 -11.86 -11.54 12.01
N ALA A 66 -11.25 -11.04 13.09
CA ALA A 66 -11.15 -11.77 14.34
C ALA A 66 -12.53 -12.01 14.97
N GLY A 67 -13.38 -10.99 15.01
CA GLY A 67 -14.73 -11.09 15.58
C GLY A 67 -15.61 -12.11 14.86
N LYS A 68 -15.51 -12.19 13.53
CA LYS A 68 -16.19 -13.22 12.74
C LYS A 68 -15.74 -14.62 13.13
N LEU A 69 -14.44 -14.86 13.29
CA LEU A 69 -13.89 -16.16 13.69
C LEU A 69 -14.20 -16.52 15.15
N LEU A 70 -14.28 -15.53 16.04
CA LEU A 70 -14.70 -15.69 17.42
C LEU A 70 -16.22 -15.88 17.57
N GLY A 71 -16.98 -15.82 16.47
CA GLY A 71 -18.43 -16.03 16.48
C GLY A 71 -19.24 -14.88 17.09
N LEU A 72 -18.70 -13.66 17.06
CA LEU A 72 -19.42 -12.49 17.57
C LEU A 72 -20.69 -12.23 16.75
N ASP A 73 -21.76 -11.93 17.45
CA ASP A 73 -22.97 -11.41 16.85
C ASP A 73 -22.84 -9.92 16.48
N VAL A 74 -23.89 -9.33 15.93
CA VAL A 74 -23.90 -7.92 15.54
C VAL A 74 -23.53 -6.99 16.69
N ALA A 75 -24.04 -7.23 17.89
CA ALA A 75 -23.77 -6.40 19.06
C ALA A 75 -22.31 -6.54 19.51
N GLY A 76 -21.75 -7.74 19.42
CA GLY A 76 -20.33 -8.02 19.68
C GLY A 76 -19.41 -7.33 18.67
N ILE A 77 -19.73 -7.38 17.38
CA ILE A 77 -18.96 -6.68 16.34
C ILE A 77 -19.02 -5.15 16.53
N VAL A 78 -20.20 -4.59 16.84
CA VAL A 78 -20.33 -3.15 17.16
C VAL A 78 -19.47 -2.77 18.37
N SER A 79 -19.46 -3.60 19.41
CA SER A 79 -18.60 -3.38 20.57
C SER A 79 -17.11 -3.47 20.21
N ALA A 80 -16.71 -4.44 19.39
CA ALA A 80 -15.31 -4.58 18.93
C ALA A 80 -14.86 -3.34 18.15
N PHE A 81 -15.70 -2.79 17.27
CA PHE A 81 -15.41 -1.54 16.56
C PHE A 81 -15.32 -0.34 17.50
N GLY A 82 -16.21 -0.26 18.50
CA GLY A 82 -16.16 0.80 19.51
C GLY A 82 -14.86 0.76 20.32
N ILE A 83 -14.39 -0.43 20.68
CA ILE A 83 -13.09 -0.59 21.37
C ILE A 83 -11.94 -0.21 20.42
N ALA A 84 -11.99 -0.65 19.16
CA ALA A 84 -10.99 -0.39 18.14
C ALA A 84 -10.82 1.10 17.82
N LEU A 85 -11.89 1.91 17.98
CA LEU A 85 -11.81 3.37 17.83
C LEU A 85 -10.70 4.00 18.67
N SER A 86 -10.50 3.54 19.89
CA SER A 86 -9.44 4.03 20.78
C SER A 86 -8.05 3.49 20.44
N GLN A 87 -7.95 2.57 19.48
CA GLN A 87 -6.72 1.94 19.04
C GLN A 87 -6.32 2.33 17.61
N ALA A 88 -7.13 3.15 16.93
CA ALA A 88 -6.86 3.61 15.57
C ALA A 88 -5.68 4.60 15.59
N ALA A 89 -4.51 4.16 15.18
CA ALA A 89 -3.29 4.95 15.23
C ALA A 89 -2.38 4.67 14.02
N GLY A 90 -1.45 5.59 13.75
CA GLY A 90 -0.46 5.44 12.68
C GLY A 90 -0.08 6.78 12.07
N SER A 91 1.14 7.27 12.39
CA SER A 91 1.66 8.54 11.87
C SER A 91 2.54 8.32 10.65
N MET A 92 2.46 9.22 9.66
CA MET A 92 3.36 9.23 8.49
C MET A 92 4.72 9.88 8.78
N GLN A 93 4.99 10.29 10.02
CA GLN A 93 6.25 10.96 10.41
C GLN A 93 7.51 10.12 10.09
N PHE A 94 7.38 8.81 9.96
CA PHE A 94 8.49 7.93 9.57
C PHE A 94 9.12 8.29 8.22
N LEU A 95 8.43 9.03 7.37
CA LEU A 95 8.97 9.49 6.07
C LEU A 95 10.05 10.57 6.23
N ALA A 96 10.08 11.27 7.38
CA ALA A 96 11.03 12.35 7.59
C ALA A 96 12.47 11.86 7.80
N ASP A 97 12.64 10.66 8.34
CA ASP A 97 13.95 10.11 8.74
C ASP A 97 14.15 8.62 8.40
N GLY A 98 13.24 8.03 7.62
CA GLY A 98 13.30 6.62 7.23
C GLY A 98 13.07 5.64 8.38
N ALA A 99 12.35 6.05 9.44
CA ALA A 99 12.08 5.23 10.61
C ALA A 99 11.27 3.97 10.29
N TRP A 100 11.42 2.93 11.11
CA TRP A 100 10.80 1.62 10.88
C TRP A 100 9.36 1.51 11.40
N THR A 101 8.83 2.56 12.01
CA THR A 101 7.50 2.57 12.63
C THR A 101 6.37 2.24 11.66
N LYS A 102 6.52 2.50 10.36
CA LYS A 102 5.56 2.06 9.33
C LYS A 102 5.24 0.56 9.44
N ARG A 103 6.23 -0.27 9.71
CA ARG A 103 6.06 -1.73 9.82
C ARG A 103 5.34 -2.11 11.10
N SER A 104 5.65 -1.43 12.22
CA SER A 104 4.99 -1.68 13.49
C SER A 104 3.52 -1.26 13.49
N HIS A 105 3.15 -0.23 12.72
CA HIS A 105 1.77 0.24 12.64
C HIS A 105 0.78 -0.87 12.25
N VAL A 106 1.10 -1.61 11.19
CA VAL A 106 0.21 -2.65 10.68
C VAL A 106 0.19 -3.88 11.58
N GLY A 107 1.33 -4.19 12.22
CA GLY A 107 1.40 -5.26 13.24
C GLY A 107 0.59 -4.92 14.49
N GLN A 108 0.68 -3.67 14.96
CA GLN A 108 -0.14 -3.19 16.08
C GLN A 108 -1.62 -3.16 15.72
N ALA A 109 -1.99 -2.73 14.52
CA ALA A 109 -3.38 -2.76 14.05
C ALA A 109 -3.94 -4.19 14.05
N ALA A 110 -3.16 -5.18 13.62
CA ALA A 110 -3.53 -6.58 13.68
C ALA A 110 -3.74 -7.06 15.13
N ALA A 111 -2.75 -6.82 16.00
CA ALA A 111 -2.80 -7.23 17.40
C ALA A 111 -3.96 -6.55 18.16
N ASN A 112 -4.08 -5.22 17.99
CA ASN A 112 -5.14 -4.44 18.62
C ASN A 112 -6.54 -4.88 18.13
N GLY A 113 -6.73 -5.16 16.83
CA GLY A 113 -7.98 -5.65 16.30
C GLY A 113 -8.38 -6.99 16.91
N LEU A 114 -7.44 -7.93 17.04
CA LEU A 114 -7.67 -9.20 17.73
C LEU A 114 -8.04 -9.00 19.22
N ILE A 115 -7.30 -8.12 19.92
CA ILE A 115 -7.59 -7.77 21.32
C ILE A 115 -8.99 -7.18 21.44
N CYS A 116 -9.38 -6.24 20.58
CA CYS A 116 -10.70 -5.62 20.60
C CYS A 116 -11.83 -6.64 20.40
N ALA A 117 -11.68 -7.57 19.46
CA ALA A 117 -12.62 -8.65 19.23
C ALA A 117 -12.70 -9.61 20.42
N THR A 118 -11.56 -9.96 21.03
CA THR A 118 -11.49 -10.82 22.22
C THR A 118 -12.15 -10.15 23.42
N LEU A 119 -11.89 -8.87 23.68
CA LEU A 119 -12.55 -8.11 24.75
C LEU A 119 -14.06 -8.06 24.55
N ALA A 120 -14.52 -7.85 23.31
CA ALA A 120 -15.95 -7.87 22.99
C ALA A 120 -16.58 -9.26 23.23
N ALA A 121 -15.86 -10.35 22.92
CA ALA A 121 -16.27 -11.72 23.19
C ALA A 121 -16.46 -11.98 24.70
N GLU A 122 -15.64 -11.36 25.54
CA GLU A 122 -15.72 -11.42 26.99
C GLU A 122 -16.74 -10.41 27.59
N GLY A 123 -17.54 -9.76 26.74
CA GLY A 123 -18.62 -8.86 27.18
C GLY A 123 -18.19 -7.42 27.48
N PHE A 124 -16.92 -7.03 27.15
CA PHE A 124 -16.52 -5.63 27.24
C PHE A 124 -17.25 -4.80 26.18
N ARG A 125 -17.77 -3.63 26.55
CA ARG A 125 -18.63 -2.81 25.69
C ARG A 125 -17.88 -1.59 25.16
N GLY A 126 -17.82 -1.48 23.84
CA GLY A 126 -17.41 -0.27 23.14
C GLY A 126 -18.58 0.66 22.80
N PRO A 127 -18.31 1.95 22.47
CA PRO A 127 -19.36 2.85 22.00
C PRO A 127 -20.00 2.34 20.70
N LYS A 128 -21.32 2.51 20.59
CA LYS A 128 -22.09 1.98 19.45
C LYS A 128 -21.86 2.72 18.15
N GLU A 129 -21.67 4.04 18.23
CA GLU A 129 -21.47 4.93 17.08
C GLU A 129 -19.97 5.17 16.82
N ALA A 130 -19.21 4.08 16.63
CA ALA A 130 -17.76 4.14 16.48
C ALA A 130 -17.31 4.94 15.25
N PHE A 131 -18.09 4.94 14.18
CA PHE A 131 -17.72 5.58 12.93
C PHE A 131 -18.32 6.97 12.76
N GLU A 132 -19.64 7.11 12.84
CA GLU A 132 -20.40 8.31 12.53
C GLU A 132 -20.66 9.23 13.74
N GLY A 133 -20.43 8.76 14.95
CA GLY A 133 -20.68 9.50 16.19
C GLY A 133 -19.97 10.86 16.25
N ASN A 134 -20.38 11.74 17.14
CA ASN A 134 -19.80 13.08 17.28
C ASN A 134 -18.30 13.06 17.56
N TRP A 135 -17.81 12.03 18.23
CA TRP A 135 -16.39 11.76 18.46
C TRP A 135 -15.94 10.46 17.77
N GLY A 136 -16.67 10.08 16.72
CA GLY A 136 -16.43 8.87 15.95
C GLY A 136 -15.21 9.00 15.03
N PHE A 137 -14.84 7.87 14.45
CA PHE A 137 -13.64 7.73 13.61
C PHE A 137 -13.64 8.68 12.42
N LEU A 138 -14.75 8.78 11.70
CA LEU A 138 -14.82 9.57 10.47
C LEU A 138 -14.56 11.06 10.75
N LYS A 139 -15.25 11.63 11.74
CA LYS A 139 -15.08 13.04 12.13
C LYS A 139 -13.70 13.31 12.77
N GLY A 140 -13.17 12.36 13.51
CA GLY A 140 -11.87 12.51 14.15
C GLY A 140 -10.71 12.50 13.17
N TYR A 141 -10.84 11.76 12.08
CA TYR A 141 -9.73 11.49 11.16
C TYR A 141 -9.88 12.13 9.77
N SER A 142 -11.02 12.74 9.45
CA SER A 142 -11.24 13.48 8.20
C SER A 142 -12.00 14.77 8.44
N PRO A 143 -11.62 15.88 7.78
CA PRO A 143 -12.37 17.13 7.82
C PRO A 143 -13.65 17.08 6.98
N GLN A 144 -13.69 16.22 5.96
CA GLN A 144 -14.80 16.07 5.02
C GLN A 144 -15.05 14.56 4.75
N PRO A 145 -15.53 13.80 5.75
CA PRO A 145 -15.82 12.39 5.55
C PRO A 145 -17.07 12.19 4.69
N GLU A 146 -17.10 11.08 3.96
CA GLU A 146 -18.19 10.62 3.10
C GLU A 146 -18.73 9.27 3.61
N PRO A 147 -19.51 9.24 4.72
CA PRO A 147 -19.92 7.99 5.38
C PRO A 147 -20.67 7.01 4.48
N GLU A 148 -21.44 7.52 3.51
CA GLU A 148 -22.20 6.76 2.52
C GLU A 148 -21.32 5.85 1.67
N ARG A 149 -20.07 6.23 1.41
CA ARG A 149 -19.11 5.41 0.66
C ARG A 149 -18.74 4.11 1.37
N ALA A 150 -18.88 4.06 2.70
CA ALA A 150 -18.63 2.84 3.46
C ALA A 150 -19.66 1.75 3.18
N VAL A 151 -20.87 2.12 2.78
CA VAL A 151 -21.99 1.20 2.56
C VAL A 151 -22.47 1.13 1.12
N GLU A 152 -21.86 1.90 0.22
CA GLU A 152 -22.21 1.96 -1.21
C GLU A 152 -22.10 0.57 -1.84
N ASN A 153 -23.19 0.09 -2.46
CA ASN A 153 -23.30 -1.22 -3.09
C ASN A 153 -22.82 -2.39 -2.18
N LEU A 154 -23.02 -2.26 -0.86
CA LEU A 154 -22.63 -3.29 0.10
C LEU A 154 -23.42 -4.59 -0.15
N GLY A 155 -22.68 -5.70 -0.33
CA GLY A 155 -23.27 -7.01 -0.65
C GLY A 155 -23.42 -7.27 -2.15
N GLU A 156 -23.25 -6.26 -3.01
CA GLU A 156 -23.29 -6.39 -4.47
C GLU A 156 -21.87 -6.25 -5.06
N LYS A 157 -21.15 -5.21 -4.66
CA LYS A 157 -19.75 -4.99 -5.03
C LYS A 157 -18.83 -5.43 -3.87
N TRP A 158 -17.82 -6.21 -4.20
CA TRP A 158 -16.81 -6.66 -3.27
C TRP A 158 -15.48 -5.93 -3.51
N GLU A 159 -15.10 -5.05 -2.59
CA GLU A 159 -13.82 -4.30 -2.67
C GLU A 159 -12.61 -5.22 -2.55
N THR A 160 -12.80 -6.41 -1.99
CA THR A 160 -11.77 -7.46 -1.97
C THR A 160 -11.29 -7.86 -3.36
N MET A 161 -12.18 -7.80 -4.38
CA MET A 161 -11.84 -8.11 -5.76
C MET A 161 -11.01 -7.02 -6.44
N GLU A 162 -11.00 -5.82 -5.86
CA GLU A 162 -10.22 -4.66 -6.33
C GLU A 162 -8.86 -4.54 -5.61
N LEU A 163 -8.47 -5.55 -4.84
CA LEU A 163 -7.17 -5.55 -4.15
C LEU A 163 -6.04 -5.88 -5.12
N ALA A 164 -5.07 -4.99 -5.15
CA ALA A 164 -3.82 -5.23 -5.86
C ALA A 164 -2.81 -6.01 -5.00
N VAL A 165 -1.96 -6.77 -5.67
CA VAL A 165 -0.78 -7.41 -5.08
C VAL A 165 0.47 -6.70 -5.60
N LYS A 166 1.41 -6.42 -4.72
CA LYS A 166 2.66 -5.76 -5.13
C LYS A 166 3.66 -6.76 -5.68
N PRO A 167 4.04 -6.69 -6.96
CA PRO A 167 5.13 -7.51 -7.49
C PRO A 167 6.51 -7.03 -7.01
N TYR A 168 6.63 -5.75 -6.63
CA TYR A 168 7.88 -5.17 -6.14
C TYR A 168 7.77 -4.70 -4.69
N PRO A 169 8.78 -4.90 -3.84
CA PRO A 169 8.79 -4.48 -2.43
C PRO A 169 9.04 -2.96 -2.28
N SER A 170 8.39 -2.12 -3.07
CA SER A 170 8.57 -0.67 -3.14
C SER A 170 7.26 0.10 -2.97
N CYS A 171 7.31 1.42 -3.05
CA CYS A 171 6.13 2.26 -3.10
C CYS A 171 5.33 1.99 -4.37
N ARG A 172 4.00 1.87 -4.27
CA ARG A 172 3.14 1.51 -5.41
C ARG A 172 3.27 2.46 -6.61
N TYR A 173 3.54 3.73 -6.38
CA TYR A 173 3.76 4.71 -7.45
C TYR A 173 4.99 4.40 -8.34
N SER A 174 5.91 3.54 -7.90
CA SER A 174 7.04 3.12 -8.73
C SER A 174 6.72 1.96 -9.67
N HIS A 175 5.62 1.21 -9.45
CA HIS A 175 5.39 -0.07 -10.13
C HIS A 175 5.21 0.08 -11.65
N ALA A 176 4.36 1.00 -12.12
CA ALA A 176 4.16 1.21 -13.54
C ALA A 176 5.46 1.60 -14.28
N PRO A 177 6.25 2.56 -13.78
CA PRO A 177 7.56 2.82 -14.36
C PRO A 177 8.53 1.63 -14.33
N LEU A 178 8.52 0.80 -13.26
CA LEU A 178 9.37 -0.39 -13.19
C LEU A 178 8.98 -1.42 -14.24
N ASP A 179 7.67 -1.68 -14.42
CA ASP A 179 7.18 -2.52 -15.52
C ASP A 179 7.66 -2.00 -16.89
N GLY A 180 7.58 -0.67 -17.09
CA GLY A 180 8.04 -0.02 -18.32
C GLY A 180 9.53 -0.20 -18.55
N LEU A 181 10.36 -0.02 -17.53
CA LEU A 181 11.81 -0.21 -17.61
C LEU A 181 12.18 -1.65 -17.92
N ILE A 182 11.53 -2.62 -17.26
CA ILE A 182 11.75 -4.06 -17.51
C ILE A 182 11.40 -4.39 -18.97
N ALA A 183 10.23 -3.93 -19.43
CA ALA A 183 9.78 -4.18 -20.80
C ALA A 183 10.74 -3.59 -21.85
N LEU A 184 11.17 -2.34 -21.69
CA LEU A 184 12.11 -1.69 -22.59
C LEU A 184 13.47 -2.38 -22.59
N ARG A 185 14.00 -2.70 -21.39
CA ARG A 185 15.28 -3.40 -21.25
C ARG A 185 15.27 -4.75 -21.98
N GLN A 186 14.20 -5.54 -21.80
CA GLN A 186 14.06 -6.84 -22.44
C GLN A 186 13.83 -6.75 -23.94
N ALA A 187 12.91 -5.90 -24.40
CA ALA A 187 12.57 -5.78 -25.80
C ALA A 187 13.73 -5.28 -26.68
N HIS A 188 14.55 -4.39 -26.12
CA HIS A 188 15.64 -3.75 -26.86
C HIS A 188 17.03 -4.22 -26.43
N GLN A 189 17.13 -5.19 -25.49
CA GLN A 189 18.39 -5.74 -24.97
C GLN A 189 19.35 -4.62 -24.55
N ILE A 190 18.83 -3.64 -23.77
CA ILE A 190 19.58 -2.46 -23.35
C ILE A 190 20.58 -2.84 -22.27
N THR A 191 21.86 -2.44 -22.45
CA THR A 191 22.92 -2.61 -21.46
C THR A 191 23.11 -1.35 -20.61
N LEU A 192 23.70 -1.47 -19.43
CA LEU A 192 23.90 -0.34 -18.52
C LEU A 192 24.81 0.74 -19.09
N GLU A 193 25.82 0.35 -19.88
CA GLU A 193 26.80 1.22 -20.51
C GLU A 193 26.17 2.14 -21.55
N GLU A 194 25.08 1.70 -22.19
CA GLU A 194 24.35 2.46 -23.19
C GLU A 194 23.51 3.58 -22.59
N ILE A 195 23.13 3.46 -21.29
CA ILE A 195 22.18 4.37 -20.63
C ILE A 195 22.83 5.73 -20.39
N GLN A 196 22.27 6.76 -21.02
CA GLN A 196 22.65 8.16 -20.84
C GLN A 196 21.79 8.85 -19.77
N SER A 197 20.48 8.74 -19.87
CA SER A 197 19.52 9.27 -18.88
C SER A 197 18.20 8.50 -18.90
N VAL A 198 17.49 8.58 -17.81
CA VAL A 198 16.14 7.98 -17.62
C VAL A 198 15.21 9.05 -17.08
N GLU A 199 14.12 9.30 -17.75
CA GLU A 199 13.04 10.13 -17.24
C GLU A 199 11.83 9.24 -16.92
N VAL A 200 11.31 9.40 -15.70
CA VAL A 200 10.15 8.66 -15.20
C VAL A 200 9.06 9.64 -14.86
N GLY A 201 7.92 9.49 -15.52
CA GLY A 201 6.72 10.31 -15.28
C GLY A 201 5.73 9.56 -14.42
N VAL A 202 5.21 10.24 -13.38
CA VAL A 202 4.18 9.74 -12.46
C VAL A 202 3.20 10.85 -12.10
N SER A 203 2.13 10.56 -11.36
CA SER A 203 1.24 11.60 -10.84
C SER A 203 1.96 12.56 -9.88
N SER A 204 1.40 13.73 -9.64
CA SER A 204 1.94 14.74 -8.70
C SER A 204 2.12 14.16 -7.29
N THR A 205 1.15 13.37 -6.81
CA THR A 205 1.25 12.64 -5.54
C THR A 205 2.38 11.61 -5.57
N GLY A 206 2.52 10.86 -6.65
CA GLY A 206 3.63 9.93 -6.87
C GLY A 206 4.97 10.64 -6.82
N HIS A 207 5.13 11.73 -7.57
CA HIS A 207 6.35 12.54 -7.58
C HIS A 207 6.74 13.02 -6.18
N LYS A 208 5.79 13.54 -5.40
CA LYS A 208 5.99 13.98 -4.02
C LYS A 208 6.60 12.89 -3.13
N LEU A 209 6.16 11.63 -3.31
CA LEU A 209 6.54 10.51 -2.46
C LEU A 209 7.84 9.82 -2.89
N ILE A 210 8.04 9.62 -4.20
CA ILE A 210 9.15 8.80 -4.70
C ILE A 210 10.18 9.57 -5.53
N GLY A 211 9.87 10.81 -5.94
CA GLY A 211 10.73 11.64 -6.78
C GLY A 211 11.33 12.85 -6.08
N ALA A 212 10.70 13.35 -5.04
CA ALA A 212 11.12 14.59 -4.38
C ALA A 212 11.40 14.39 -2.88
N PRO A 213 12.35 15.17 -2.31
CA PRO A 213 13.34 15.97 -3.03
C PRO A 213 14.38 15.09 -3.75
N GLU A 214 14.76 15.48 -4.97
CA GLU A 214 15.62 14.68 -5.86
C GLU A 214 16.92 14.25 -5.19
N GLU A 215 17.56 15.15 -4.46
CA GLU A 215 18.83 14.91 -3.77
C GLU A 215 18.76 13.72 -2.79
N LEU A 216 17.68 13.60 -2.03
CA LEU A 216 17.48 12.48 -1.11
C LEU A 216 17.12 11.20 -1.86
N LYS A 217 16.37 11.30 -2.96
CA LYS A 217 15.95 10.13 -3.73
C LYS A 217 17.09 9.49 -4.53
N THR A 218 18.06 10.27 -4.94
CA THR A 218 19.25 9.76 -5.66
C THR A 218 20.33 9.18 -4.73
N ASN A 219 20.22 9.39 -3.41
CA ASN A 219 21.19 8.90 -2.42
C ASN A 219 20.49 8.26 -1.20
N PRO A 220 19.69 7.20 -1.39
CA PRO A 220 19.02 6.53 -0.28
C PRO A 220 20.03 5.88 0.66
N VAL A 221 19.84 6.03 1.98
CA VAL A 221 20.76 5.51 3.00
C VAL A 221 20.17 4.34 3.79
N SER A 222 18.87 4.12 3.67
CA SER A 222 18.16 3.04 4.34
C SER A 222 17.25 2.26 3.38
N VAL A 223 16.81 1.07 3.82
CA VAL A 223 15.82 0.29 3.06
C VAL A 223 14.53 1.08 2.83
N VAL A 224 14.09 1.86 3.82
CA VAL A 224 12.88 2.69 3.69
C VAL A 224 13.09 3.78 2.65
N ASP A 225 14.24 4.46 2.67
CA ASP A 225 14.55 5.47 1.66
C ASP A 225 14.55 4.86 0.26
N GLY A 226 15.19 3.70 0.08
CA GLY A 226 15.19 2.95 -1.18
C GLY A 226 13.79 2.57 -1.64
N GLN A 227 12.91 2.10 -0.74
CA GLN A 227 11.52 1.76 -1.05
C GLN A 227 10.68 2.95 -1.55
N PHE A 228 11.06 4.17 -1.16
CA PHE A 228 10.42 5.41 -1.57
C PHE A 228 11.29 6.26 -2.51
N SER A 229 12.23 5.63 -3.20
CA SER A 229 13.08 6.26 -4.21
C SER A 229 12.83 5.65 -5.58
N MET A 230 12.23 6.43 -6.49
CA MET A 230 12.11 6.01 -7.90
C MET A 230 13.48 5.84 -8.57
N PRO A 231 14.46 6.76 -8.39
CA PRO A 231 15.79 6.59 -8.94
C PRO A 231 16.47 5.29 -8.51
N PHE A 232 16.38 4.93 -7.24
CA PHE A 232 16.99 3.71 -6.72
C PHE A 232 16.30 2.46 -7.28
N CYS A 233 14.96 2.40 -7.22
CA CYS A 233 14.22 1.26 -7.76
C CYS A 233 14.48 1.08 -9.26
N ALA A 234 14.54 2.17 -10.02
CA ALA A 234 14.85 2.15 -11.46
C ALA A 234 16.28 1.63 -11.72
N ALA A 235 17.26 2.10 -10.94
CA ALA A 235 18.65 1.66 -11.07
C ALA A 235 18.80 0.15 -10.81
N VAL A 236 18.14 -0.36 -9.78
CA VAL A 236 18.15 -1.80 -9.47
C VAL A 236 17.50 -2.61 -10.58
N VAL A 237 16.31 -2.22 -11.04
CA VAL A 237 15.60 -2.92 -12.14
C VAL A 237 16.42 -2.91 -13.43
N LEU A 238 17.07 -1.81 -13.75
CA LEU A 238 17.95 -1.73 -14.92
C LEU A 238 19.17 -2.63 -14.79
N SER A 239 19.71 -2.81 -13.59
CA SER A 239 20.84 -3.70 -13.32
C SER A 239 20.43 -5.17 -13.32
N GLU A 240 19.43 -5.52 -12.53
CA GLU A 240 19.06 -6.92 -12.23
C GLU A 240 17.96 -7.48 -13.13
N GLY A 241 17.13 -6.60 -13.72
CA GLY A 241 15.94 -6.99 -14.51
C GLY A 241 14.69 -7.21 -13.66
N ASN A 242 14.79 -7.07 -12.36
CA ASN A 242 13.71 -7.16 -11.38
C ASN A 242 14.07 -6.34 -10.13
N LEU A 243 13.17 -6.27 -9.16
CA LEU A 243 13.42 -5.70 -7.83
C LEU A 243 12.84 -6.65 -6.78
N VAL A 244 13.72 -7.27 -5.98
CA VAL A 244 13.34 -8.15 -4.88
C VAL A 244 13.83 -7.59 -3.54
N TRP A 245 13.43 -8.23 -2.44
CA TRP A 245 13.73 -7.72 -1.10
C TRP A 245 15.23 -7.65 -0.80
N ASP A 246 16.00 -8.65 -1.23
CA ASP A 246 17.43 -8.74 -0.92
C ASP A 246 18.28 -7.72 -1.68
N ASP A 247 17.76 -7.15 -2.76
CA ASP A 247 18.43 -6.13 -3.56
C ASP A 247 18.72 -4.85 -2.76
N TYR A 248 17.90 -4.52 -1.77
CA TYR A 248 18.16 -3.36 -0.91
C TYR A 248 19.49 -3.50 -0.16
N HIS A 249 19.79 -4.69 0.35
CA HIS A 249 21.04 -4.94 1.07
C HIS A 249 22.26 -4.88 0.17
N THR A 250 22.10 -5.33 -1.07
CA THR A 250 23.17 -5.36 -2.09
C THR A 250 23.44 -3.98 -2.67
N HIS A 251 22.38 -3.24 -3.02
CA HIS A 251 22.50 -2.05 -3.87
C HIS A 251 22.58 -0.72 -3.11
N LEU A 252 22.12 -0.61 -1.87
CA LEU A 252 22.18 0.65 -1.09
C LEU A 252 23.61 1.17 -0.89
N LYS A 253 24.61 0.31 -0.94
CA LYS A 253 26.03 0.67 -0.79
C LYS A 253 26.83 0.46 -2.06
N ASN A 254 26.19 0.09 -3.16
CA ASN A 254 26.85 -0.17 -4.43
C ASN A 254 27.03 1.15 -5.21
N SER A 255 28.28 1.57 -5.43
CA SER A 255 28.58 2.81 -6.11
C SER A 255 28.03 2.87 -7.53
N SER A 256 28.10 1.76 -8.29
CA SER A 256 27.56 1.71 -9.66
C SER A 256 26.05 1.91 -9.70
N THR A 257 25.33 1.35 -8.73
CA THR A 257 23.87 1.59 -8.59
C THR A 257 23.58 3.05 -8.24
N LEU A 258 24.32 3.63 -7.30
CA LEU A 258 24.15 5.05 -6.92
C LEU A 258 24.53 6.00 -8.07
N ASP A 259 25.52 5.67 -8.89
CA ASP A 259 25.85 6.43 -10.10
C ASP A 259 24.71 6.35 -11.13
N LEU A 260 24.08 5.19 -11.28
CA LEU A 260 22.90 5.03 -12.13
C LEU A 260 21.69 5.79 -11.59
N CYS A 261 21.48 5.85 -10.27
CA CYS A 261 20.42 6.66 -9.65
C CYS A 261 20.50 8.13 -10.08
N ARG A 262 21.70 8.70 -10.21
CA ARG A 262 21.90 10.10 -10.62
C ARG A 262 21.53 10.36 -12.09
N LYS A 263 21.40 9.32 -12.90
CA LYS A 263 20.91 9.43 -14.29
C LYS A 263 19.39 9.37 -14.38
N VAL A 264 18.68 9.10 -13.29
CA VAL A 264 17.22 8.94 -13.25
C VAL A 264 16.57 10.20 -12.69
N ARG A 265 15.68 10.82 -13.46
CA ARG A 265 14.81 11.94 -13.02
C ARG A 265 13.37 11.49 -12.93
N THR A 266 12.73 11.88 -11.86
CA THR A 266 11.28 11.66 -11.69
C THR A 266 10.55 12.97 -11.96
N LEU A 267 9.52 12.95 -12.79
CA LEU A 267 8.77 14.12 -13.26
C LEU A 267 7.28 13.88 -13.01
N VAL A 268 6.51 14.97 -13.00
CA VAL A 268 5.04 14.88 -13.09
C VAL A 268 4.68 14.70 -14.57
N ASP A 269 3.90 13.67 -14.85
CA ASP A 269 3.41 13.34 -16.18
C ASP A 269 1.91 13.65 -16.25
N GLU A 270 1.49 14.51 -17.20
CA GLU A 270 0.09 14.95 -17.34
C GLU A 270 -0.86 13.79 -17.66
N ARG A 271 -0.40 12.78 -18.41
CA ARG A 271 -1.20 11.60 -18.74
C ARG A 271 -1.40 10.74 -17.48
N ALA A 272 -0.35 10.52 -16.68
CA ALA A 272 -0.46 9.80 -15.42
C ALA A 272 -1.32 10.57 -14.40
N GLU A 273 -1.23 11.91 -14.36
CA GLU A 273 -2.08 12.75 -13.52
C GLU A 273 -3.56 12.65 -13.91
N SER A 274 -3.87 12.62 -15.20
CA SER A 274 -5.26 12.62 -15.70
C SER A 274 -6.06 11.37 -15.33
N VAL A 275 -5.39 10.24 -15.09
CA VAL A 275 -6.03 8.96 -14.71
C VAL A 275 -5.97 8.68 -13.21
N PHE A 276 -5.17 9.44 -12.46
CA PHE A 276 -5.10 9.37 -11.01
C PHE A 276 -6.38 9.94 -10.36
N PRO A 277 -6.95 9.37 -9.27
CA PRO A 277 -6.43 8.22 -8.49
C PRO A 277 -6.93 6.84 -8.97
N ARG A 278 -7.69 6.77 -10.08
CA ARG A 278 -8.23 5.51 -10.60
C ARG A 278 -7.11 4.52 -10.91
N GLU A 279 -6.08 5.00 -11.61
CA GLU A 279 -4.90 4.21 -11.96
C GLU A 279 -3.63 4.89 -11.44
N MET A 280 -2.62 4.08 -11.09
CA MET A 280 -1.29 4.55 -10.71
C MET A 280 -0.30 4.33 -11.86
N SER A 281 -0.59 4.99 -12.96
CA SER A 281 0.13 4.89 -14.22
C SER A 281 1.51 5.54 -14.17
N GLY A 282 2.34 5.24 -15.17
CA GLY A 282 3.64 5.90 -15.31
C GLY A 282 4.20 5.81 -16.71
N SER A 283 4.98 6.82 -17.08
CA SER A 283 5.75 6.87 -18.32
C SER A 283 7.23 6.66 -18.06
N VAL A 284 7.92 6.14 -19.06
CA VAL A 284 9.37 6.00 -19.09
C VAL A 284 9.89 6.52 -20.42
N ASN A 285 10.92 7.36 -20.34
CA ASN A 285 11.76 7.74 -21.47
C ASN A 285 13.20 7.36 -21.14
N LEU A 286 13.73 6.35 -21.82
CA LEU A 286 15.06 5.80 -21.64
C LEU A 286 15.95 6.24 -22.80
N LYS A 287 16.86 7.18 -22.55
CA LYS A 287 17.81 7.69 -23.52
C LYS A 287 19.09 6.86 -23.49
N THR A 288 19.47 6.32 -24.63
CA THR A 288 20.66 5.49 -24.80
C THR A 288 21.56 5.98 -25.92
N SER A 289 22.77 5.43 -26.03
CA SER A 289 23.67 5.68 -27.17
C SER A 289 23.11 5.19 -28.52
N ARG A 290 22.10 4.31 -28.51
CA ARG A 290 21.43 3.76 -29.71
C ARG A 290 20.16 4.51 -30.10
N GLY A 291 19.66 5.41 -29.24
CA GLY A 291 18.42 6.15 -29.45
C GLY A 291 17.55 6.21 -28.20
N ASP A 292 16.39 6.80 -28.33
CA ASP A 292 15.44 7.01 -27.25
C ASP A 292 14.32 5.96 -27.32
N PHE A 293 14.03 5.33 -26.18
CA PHE A 293 12.97 4.31 -26.06
C PHE A 293 11.94 4.80 -25.04
N GLN A 294 10.66 4.73 -25.41
CA GLN A 294 9.58 5.26 -24.58
C GLN A 294 8.47 4.23 -24.39
N THR A 295 7.84 4.29 -23.23
CA THR A 295 6.63 3.52 -22.96
C THR A 295 5.75 4.23 -21.93
N PHE A 296 4.47 3.89 -21.92
CA PHE A 296 3.53 4.28 -20.88
C PHE A 296 2.77 3.04 -20.41
N ILE A 297 2.80 2.81 -19.10
CA ILE A 297 2.06 1.73 -18.46
C ILE A 297 0.87 2.36 -17.75
N GLU A 298 -0.33 2.07 -18.25
CA GLU A 298 -1.57 2.57 -17.67
C GLU A 298 -1.93 1.79 -16.41
N VAL A 299 -1.96 0.46 -16.50
CA VAL A 299 -2.29 -0.45 -15.40
C VAL A 299 -1.05 -1.30 -15.07
N PRO A 300 -0.36 -1.02 -13.95
CA PRO A 300 0.81 -1.78 -13.57
C PRO A 300 0.48 -3.23 -13.19
N LYS A 301 1.49 -4.10 -13.26
CA LYS A 301 1.37 -5.50 -12.86
C LYS A 301 0.95 -5.62 -11.39
N GLY A 302 0.09 -6.61 -11.13
CA GLY A 302 -0.47 -6.89 -9.81
C GLY A 302 -1.76 -6.12 -9.49
N GLU A 303 -2.19 -5.20 -10.36
CA GLU A 303 -3.52 -4.60 -10.29
C GLU A 303 -4.59 -5.57 -10.79
N PRO A 304 -5.87 -5.44 -10.38
CA PRO A 304 -6.95 -6.31 -10.85
C PRO A 304 -7.06 -6.40 -12.37
N GLY A 305 -6.86 -5.28 -13.07
CA GLY A 305 -6.86 -5.21 -14.54
C GLY A 305 -5.62 -5.78 -15.22
N ASN A 306 -4.56 -6.10 -14.48
CA ASN A 306 -3.29 -6.66 -14.95
C ASN A 306 -2.67 -7.57 -13.87
N PHE A 307 -3.46 -8.55 -13.41
CA PHE A 307 -3.05 -9.41 -12.30
C PHE A 307 -1.92 -10.36 -12.71
N MET A 308 -1.14 -10.81 -11.73
CA MET A 308 -0.08 -11.78 -11.97
C MET A 308 -0.65 -13.16 -12.31
N SER A 309 0.01 -13.87 -13.21
CA SER A 309 -0.27 -15.27 -13.46
C SER A 309 0.06 -16.13 -12.22
N GLU A 310 -0.47 -17.36 -12.16
CA GLU A 310 -0.17 -18.28 -11.06
C GLU A 310 1.34 -18.58 -10.95
N GLU A 311 2.05 -18.63 -12.07
CA GLU A 311 3.50 -18.85 -12.12
C GLU A 311 4.28 -17.66 -11.56
N GLU A 312 3.86 -16.43 -11.90
CA GLU A 312 4.49 -15.19 -11.38
C GLU A 312 4.19 -14.94 -9.90
N PHE A 313 3.11 -15.55 -9.37
CA PHE A 313 2.71 -15.41 -7.98
C PHE A 313 3.49 -16.36 -7.05
N ARG A 314 4.07 -17.45 -7.57
CA ARG A 314 4.87 -18.44 -6.85
C ARG A 314 6.33 -18.03 -6.71
#